data_bdcb5d33a1997be086cc6ba1b5c6150e
#
_entry.id   bdcb5d33a1997be086cc6ba1b5c6150e
#
_cell.length_a   1.000
_cell.length_b   1.000
_cell.length_c   1.000
_cell.angle_alpha   90.00
_cell.angle_beta   90.00
_cell.angle_gamma   90.00
#
_symmetry.space_group_name_H-M   'P 1'
#
loop_
_entity.id
_entity.type
_entity.pdbx_description
1 polymer ?
#
loop_
_entity_poly.entity_id
_entity_poly.type
_entity_poly.pdbx_seq_one_letter_code
_entity_poly.pdbx_strand_id
1 'polypeptide(L)'
;MKQHRICATDIILLVINVLFLLGMLFWFGPCDHVKEDGSFMNCHWAGVVLAGTAAVMTVISLAHLLIPDTGMKAGLSAALVPCSVFAFLVPGNLISLCMMNTMRCRSVMTPAAMVCSALVVITAAVDIAVQLRRKAK
;
A
#
# COMPACT_ATOMS: atom_id res chain seq x y z
N MET A 1 -4.12 22.42 -24.88
CA MET A 1 -4.38 21.08 -24.29
C MET A 1 -3.04 20.52 -23.83
N LYS A 2 -2.80 20.46 -22.50
CA LYS A 2 -1.60 19.77 -21.99
C LYS A 2 -1.77 18.28 -22.29
N GLN A 3 -0.92 17.76 -23.16
CA GLN A 3 -0.94 16.34 -23.55
C GLN A 3 -0.73 15.49 -22.29
N HIS A 4 -1.72 14.67 -21.96
CA HIS A 4 -1.69 13.75 -20.83
C HIS A 4 -0.64 12.68 -21.10
N ARG A 5 0.61 12.93 -20.71
CA ARG A 5 1.69 11.94 -20.83
C ARG A 5 1.62 11.00 -19.62
N ILE A 6 0.94 9.89 -19.82
CA ILE A 6 0.98 8.77 -18.89
C ILE A 6 2.41 8.25 -18.84
N CYS A 7 3.02 8.25 -17.68
CA CYS A 7 4.34 7.67 -17.47
C CYS A 7 4.20 6.18 -17.11
N ALA A 8 5.19 5.38 -17.49
CA ALA A 8 5.23 3.98 -17.07
C ALA A 8 5.19 3.83 -15.54
N THR A 9 5.78 4.78 -14.80
CA THR A 9 5.73 4.83 -13.33
C THR A 9 4.31 4.98 -12.79
N ASP A 10 3.44 5.76 -13.45
CA ASP A 10 2.04 5.96 -13.04
C ASP A 10 1.27 4.62 -13.07
N ILE A 11 1.47 3.85 -14.15
CA ILE A 11 0.81 2.55 -14.32
C ILE A 11 1.35 1.51 -13.33
N ILE A 12 2.67 1.46 -13.17
CA ILE A 12 3.33 0.54 -12.23
C ILE A 12 2.84 0.79 -10.81
N LEU A 13 2.77 2.06 -10.40
CA LEU A 13 2.30 2.46 -9.08
C LEU A 13 0.86 2.01 -8.84
N LEU A 14 -0.04 2.22 -9.81
CA LEU A 14 -1.43 1.79 -9.74
C LEU A 14 -1.52 0.26 -9.65
N VAL A 15 -0.81 -0.46 -10.51
CA VAL A 15 -0.83 -1.93 -10.55
C VAL A 15 -0.37 -2.52 -9.22
N ILE A 16 0.72 -2.02 -8.63
CA ILE A 16 1.23 -2.51 -7.34
C ILE A 16 0.17 -2.29 -6.24
N ASN A 17 -0.45 -1.12 -6.18
CA ASN A 17 -1.46 -0.83 -5.15
C ASN A 17 -2.74 -1.65 -5.34
N VAL A 18 -3.20 -1.87 -6.57
CA VAL A 18 -4.34 -2.75 -6.87
C VAL A 18 -4.03 -4.19 -6.49
N LEU A 19 -2.84 -4.70 -6.85
CA LEU A 19 -2.43 -6.05 -6.47
C LEU A 19 -2.30 -6.20 -4.95
N PHE A 20 -1.81 -5.18 -4.26
CA PHE A 20 -1.76 -5.17 -2.79
C PHE A 20 -3.16 -5.23 -2.18
N LEU A 21 -4.10 -4.42 -2.67
CA LEU A 21 -5.50 -4.43 -2.20
C LEU A 21 -6.17 -5.78 -2.45
N LEU A 22 -6.07 -6.30 -3.67
CA LEU A 22 -6.66 -7.60 -4.03
C LEU A 22 -6.00 -8.75 -3.24
N GLY A 23 -4.70 -8.70 -3.08
CA GLY A 23 -3.96 -9.65 -2.26
C GLY A 23 -4.45 -9.67 -0.81
N MET A 24 -4.66 -8.50 -0.21
CA MET A 24 -5.19 -8.38 1.16
C MET A 24 -6.63 -8.90 1.29
N LEU A 25 -7.46 -8.69 0.26
CA LEU A 25 -8.86 -9.12 0.30
C LEU A 25 -9.04 -10.63 0.04
N PHE A 26 -8.23 -11.22 -0.85
CA PHE A 26 -8.46 -12.59 -1.32
C PHE A 26 -7.41 -13.61 -0.85
N TRP A 27 -6.14 -13.22 -0.71
CA TRP A 27 -5.05 -14.17 -0.44
C TRP A 27 -4.35 -13.98 0.90
N PHE A 28 -4.12 -12.75 1.29
CA PHE A 28 -3.36 -12.41 2.50
C PHE A 28 -4.27 -12.02 3.66
N GLY A 29 -5.57 -12.33 3.54
CA GLY A 29 -6.58 -12.00 4.54
C GLY A 29 -6.24 -12.53 5.93
N PRO A 30 -6.75 -11.84 6.97
CA PRO A 30 -6.51 -12.24 8.36
C PRO A 30 -7.14 -13.61 8.67
N CYS A 31 -6.66 -14.25 9.73
CA CYS A 31 -7.28 -15.46 10.25
C CYS A 31 -8.65 -15.10 10.86
N ASP A 32 -9.71 -15.77 10.42
CA ASP A 32 -11.09 -15.59 10.93
C ASP A 32 -11.35 -16.35 12.24
N HIS A 33 -10.28 -16.64 13.02
CA HIS A 33 -10.44 -17.31 14.31
C HIS A 33 -10.95 -16.31 15.36
N VAL A 34 -12.11 -16.66 15.89
CA VAL A 34 -12.73 -15.97 17.03
C VAL A 34 -12.15 -16.58 18.31
N LYS A 35 -11.82 -15.75 19.30
CA LYS A 35 -11.43 -16.20 20.65
C LYS A 35 -12.64 -16.85 21.33
N GLU A 36 -12.37 -17.64 22.37
CA GLU A 36 -13.43 -18.25 23.21
C GLU A 36 -14.40 -17.21 23.77
N ASP A 37 -13.97 -15.96 23.94
CA ASP A 37 -14.79 -14.81 24.38
C ASP A 37 -15.66 -14.18 23.28
N GLY A 38 -15.69 -14.71 22.05
CA GLY A 38 -16.43 -14.15 20.91
C GLY A 38 -15.78 -12.92 20.25
N SER A 39 -14.61 -12.48 20.72
CA SER A 39 -13.86 -11.36 20.12
C SER A 39 -12.92 -11.83 19.01
N PHE A 40 -12.73 -11.00 17.98
CA PHE A 40 -11.76 -11.28 16.93
C PHE A 40 -10.32 -11.15 17.44
N MET A 41 -9.42 -11.97 16.91
CA MET A 41 -7.99 -11.87 17.21
C MET A 41 -7.40 -10.55 16.70
N ASN A 42 -6.33 -10.06 17.33
CA ASN A 42 -5.63 -8.83 16.91
C ASN A 42 -5.20 -8.84 15.44
N CYS A 43 -4.86 -10.00 14.90
CA CYS A 43 -4.49 -10.15 13.48
C CYS A 43 -5.65 -9.84 12.52
N HIS A 44 -6.90 -10.04 12.92
CA HIS A 44 -8.07 -9.62 12.14
C HIS A 44 -8.08 -8.09 11.95
N TRP A 45 -7.88 -7.35 13.02
CA TRP A 45 -7.83 -5.88 12.98
C TRP A 45 -6.63 -5.37 12.19
N ALA A 46 -5.46 -6.04 12.28
CA ALA A 46 -4.31 -5.72 11.44
C ALA A 46 -4.63 -5.88 9.95
N GLY A 47 -5.33 -6.95 9.58
CA GLY A 47 -5.79 -7.18 8.20
C GLY A 47 -6.77 -6.11 7.72
N VAL A 48 -7.74 -5.72 8.55
CA VAL A 48 -8.71 -4.65 8.23
C VAL A 48 -8.00 -3.32 8.00
N VAL A 49 -7.07 -2.95 8.88
CA VAL A 49 -6.27 -1.71 8.76
C VAL A 49 -5.42 -1.72 7.49
N LEU A 50 -4.77 -2.84 7.18
CA LEU A 50 -3.97 -2.98 5.95
C LEU A 50 -4.83 -2.90 4.69
N ALA A 51 -6.00 -3.56 4.67
CA ALA A 51 -6.93 -3.49 3.55
C ALA A 51 -7.46 -2.06 3.34
N GLY A 52 -7.82 -1.36 4.43
CA GLY A 52 -8.23 0.04 4.38
C GLY A 52 -7.12 0.95 3.87
N THR A 53 -5.89 0.77 4.34
CA THR A 53 -4.73 1.53 3.87
C THR A 53 -4.45 1.26 2.38
N ALA A 54 -4.51 0.00 1.95
CA ALA A 54 -4.34 -0.38 0.55
C ALA A 54 -5.42 0.24 -0.35
N ALA A 55 -6.67 0.32 0.12
CA ALA A 55 -7.76 0.99 -0.59
C ALA A 55 -7.47 2.49 -0.78
N VAL A 56 -7.06 3.19 0.27
CA VAL A 56 -6.67 4.61 0.21
C VAL A 56 -5.51 4.81 -0.77
N MET A 57 -4.46 3.98 -0.69
CA MET A 57 -3.31 4.05 -1.60
C MET A 57 -3.73 3.81 -3.06
N THR A 58 -4.67 2.90 -3.31
CA THR A 58 -5.22 2.65 -4.65
C THR A 58 -5.97 3.87 -5.18
N VAL A 59 -6.79 4.53 -4.36
CA VAL A 59 -7.51 5.76 -4.74
C VAL A 59 -6.52 6.90 -5.06
N ILE A 60 -5.48 7.09 -4.24
CA ILE A 60 -4.43 8.09 -4.48
C ILE A 60 -3.71 7.79 -5.81
N SER A 61 -3.37 6.51 -6.07
CA SER A 61 -2.70 6.10 -7.32
C SER A 61 -3.60 6.29 -8.54
N LEU A 62 -4.91 6.09 -8.40
CA LEU A 62 -5.87 6.36 -9.46
C LEU A 62 -5.97 7.87 -9.75
N ALA A 63 -6.06 8.69 -8.70
CA ALA A 63 -6.04 10.15 -8.83
C ALA A 63 -4.74 10.63 -9.48
N HIS A 64 -3.61 10.05 -9.10
CA HIS A 64 -2.30 10.31 -9.71
C HIS A 64 -2.30 10.05 -11.22
N LEU A 65 -2.93 8.97 -11.67
CA LEU A 65 -3.04 8.65 -13.10
C LEU A 65 -3.92 9.65 -13.86
N LEU A 66 -5.03 10.12 -13.25
CA LEU A 66 -6.01 10.99 -13.89
C LEU A 66 -5.55 12.45 -13.98
N ILE A 67 -4.69 12.90 -13.09
CA ILE A 67 -4.25 14.31 -13.01
C ILE A 67 -3.10 14.55 -14.00
N PRO A 68 -3.20 15.54 -14.90
CA PRO A 68 -2.14 15.83 -15.88
C PRO A 68 -1.02 16.73 -15.35
N ASP A 69 -1.21 17.38 -14.20
CA ASP A 69 -0.25 18.35 -13.65
C ASP A 69 0.90 17.67 -12.92
N THR A 70 2.13 17.92 -13.36
CA THR A 70 3.35 17.31 -12.78
C THR A 70 3.61 17.69 -11.33
N GLY A 71 3.24 18.92 -10.93
CA GLY A 71 3.39 19.35 -9.54
C GLY A 71 2.45 18.61 -8.60
N MET A 72 1.20 18.44 -9.02
CA MET A 72 0.19 17.70 -8.24
C MET A 72 0.50 16.20 -8.19
N LYS A 73 1.01 15.63 -9.29
CA LYS A 73 1.51 14.25 -9.31
C LYS A 73 2.61 14.02 -8.28
N ALA A 74 3.61 14.88 -8.24
CA ALA A 74 4.69 14.76 -7.25
C ALA A 74 4.17 14.85 -5.81
N GLY A 75 3.16 15.67 -5.55
CA GLY A 75 2.49 15.75 -4.24
C GLY A 75 1.75 14.47 -3.86
N LEU A 76 1.03 13.86 -4.82
CA LEU A 76 0.33 12.58 -4.61
C LEU A 76 1.30 11.42 -4.37
N SER A 77 2.41 11.37 -5.12
CA SER A 77 3.47 10.38 -4.88
C SER A 77 4.13 10.58 -3.51
N ALA A 78 4.33 11.83 -3.08
CA ALA A 78 4.81 12.13 -1.74
C ALA A 78 3.83 11.69 -0.63
N ALA A 79 2.52 11.78 -0.87
CA ALA A 79 1.50 11.29 0.06
C ALA A 79 1.47 9.76 0.19
N LEU A 80 1.84 9.03 -0.88
CA LEU A 80 1.94 7.57 -0.83
C LEU A 80 3.06 7.06 0.07
N VAL A 81 4.14 7.83 0.25
CA VAL A 81 5.28 7.42 1.08
C VAL A 81 4.86 7.19 2.54
N PRO A 82 4.23 8.14 3.26
CA PRO A 82 3.82 7.91 4.65
C PRO A 82 2.75 6.82 4.76
N CYS A 83 1.83 6.68 3.80
CA CYS A 83 0.85 5.60 3.77
C CYS A 83 1.53 4.22 3.67
N SER A 84 2.56 4.11 2.83
CA SER A 84 3.33 2.87 2.66
C SER A 84 4.15 2.54 3.90
N VAL A 85 4.79 3.54 4.51
CA VAL A 85 5.52 3.37 5.78
C VAL A 85 4.57 2.91 6.88
N PHE A 86 3.38 3.50 6.95
CA PHE A 86 2.35 3.06 7.90
C PHE A 86 1.96 1.60 7.65
N ALA A 87 1.67 1.21 6.40
CA ALA A 87 1.35 -0.17 6.04
C ALA A 87 2.49 -1.16 6.37
N PHE A 88 3.74 -0.72 6.26
CA PHE A 88 4.92 -1.50 6.65
C PHE A 88 4.99 -1.72 8.17
N LEU A 89 4.63 -0.71 8.97
CA LEU A 89 4.73 -0.75 10.44
C LEU A 89 3.54 -1.45 11.12
N VAL A 90 2.38 -1.53 10.46
CA VAL A 90 1.17 -2.14 11.04
C VAL A 90 1.42 -3.58 11.50
N PRO A 91 1.96 -4.51 10.67
CA PRO A 91 2.14 -5.88 11.10
C PRO A 91 3.35 -6.04 12.02
N GLY A 92 3.09 -6.35 13.28
CA GLY A 92 4.10 -6.67 14.28
C GLY A 92 4.63 -5.51 15.12
N ASN A 93 4.56 -4.26 14.64
CA ASN A 93 4.99 -3.07 15.39
C ASN A 93 3.81 -2.34 16.03
N LEU A 94 2.79 -2.00 15.24
CA LEU A 94 1.61 -1.29 15.72
C LEU A 94 0.54 -2.23 16.29
N ILE A 95 0.37 -3.39 15.65
CA ILE A 95 -0.59 -4.41 16.09
C ILE A 95 0.16 -5.70 16.33
N SER A 96 0.16 -6.16 17.59
CA SER A 96 0.78 -7.42 17.98
C SER A 96 0.11 -8.59 17.27
N LEU A 97 0.87 -9.32 16.47
CA LEU A 97 0.42 -10.52 15.78
C LEU A 97 0.47 -11.74 16.71
N CYS A 98 -0.19 -12.81 16.30
CA CYS A 98 -0.20 -14.07 17.03
C CYS A 98 1.22 -14.59 17.29
N MET A 99 1.44 -15.19 18.47
CA MET A 99 2.77 -15.68 18.89
C MET A 99 3.28 -16.85 18.07
N MET A 100 2.41 -17.63 17.43
CA MET A 100 2.81 -18.80 16.64
C MET A 100 3.27 -18.42 15.23
N ASN A 101 4.49 -18.78 14.89
CA ASN A 101 5.11 -18.49 13.58
C ASN A 101 4.44 -19.23 12.40
N THR A 102 3.67 -20.28 12.67
CA THR A 102 2.96 -21.09 11.66
C THR A 102 1.63 -20.49 11.20
N MET A 103 1.13 -19.45 11.89
CA MET A 103 -0.12 -18.80 11.51
C MET A 103 0.03 -17.94 10.24
N ARG A 104 -0.98 -17.98 9.37
CA ARG A 104 -1.01 -17.26 8.08
C ARG A 104 -0.71 -15.76 8.22
N CYS A 105 -1.15 -15.12 9.30
CA CYS A 105 -0.88 -13.70 9.58
C CYS A 105 0.61 -13.38 9.67
N ARG A 106 1.41 -14.28 10.26
CA ARG A 106 2.85 -14.06 10.42
C ARG A 106 3.66 -14.58 9.24
N SER A 107 3.27 -15.72 8.67
CA SER A 107 4.01 -16.37 7.59
C SER A 107 3.72 -15.78 6.21
N VAL A 108 2.54 -15.21 5.98
CA VAL A 108 2.11 -14.74 4.65
C VAL A 108 1.77 -13.26 4.67
N MET A 109 0.89 -12.79 5.56
CA MET A 109 0.42 -11.40 5.57
C MET A 109 1.55 -10.41 5.87
N THR A 110 2.41 -10.70 6.86
CA THR A 110 3.51 -9.81 7.24
C THR A 110 4.53 -9.60 6.12
N PRO A 111 5.14 -10.66 5.54
CA PRO A 111 6.11 -10.47 4.47
C PRO A 111 5.47 -9.85 3.21
N ALA A 112 4.22 -10.21 2.89
CA ALA A 112 3.51 -9.62 1.76
C ALA A 112 3.32 -8.10 1.96
N ALA A 113 2.84 -7.67 3.13
CA ALA A 113 2.69 -6.26 3.45
C ALA A 113 4.03 -5.50 3.40
N MET A 114 5.09 -6.07 3.96
CA MET A 114 6.43 -5.46 3.94
C MET A 114 6.98 -5.30 2.53
N VAL A 115 6.90 -6.35 1.70
CA VAL A 115 7.39 -6.32 0.31
C VAL A 115 6.59 -5.33 -0.53
N CYS A 116 5.26 -5.38 -0.48
CA CYS A 116 4.41 -4.46 -1.23
C CYS A 116 4.65 -3.00 -0.81
N SER A 117 4.73 -2.72 0.50
CA SER A 117 5.00 -1.38 1.01
C SER A 117 6.37 -0.86 0.58
N ALA A 118 7.41 -1.69 0.62
CA ALA A 118 8.75 -1.32 0.15
C ALA A 118 8.76 -1.01 -1.36
N LEU A 119 8.06 -1.82 -2.16
CA LEU A 119 7.93 -1.56 -3.61
C LEU A 119 7.21 -0.24 -3.90
N VAL A 120 6.16 0.08 -3.15
CA VAL A 120 5.45 1.36 -3.30
C VAL A 120 6.35 2.54 -2.93
N VAL A 121 7.12 2.45 -1.85
CA VAL A 121 8.07 3.51 -1.46
C VAL A 121 9.11 3.74 -2.56
N ILE A 122 9.70 2.68 -3.09
CA ILE A 122 10.72 2.78 -4.15
C ILE A 122 10.12 3.39 -5.41
N THR A 123 8.96 2.90 -5.87
CA THR A 123 8.30 3.41 -7.07
C THR A 123 7.84 4.85 -6.91
N ALA A 124 7.31 5.24 -5.74
CA ALA A 124 6.94 6.62 -5.43
C ALA A 124 8.17 7.55 -5.42
N ALA A 125 9.28 7.12 -4.85
CA ALA A 125 10.52 7.90 -4.85
C ALA A 125 11.07 8.12 -6.28
N VAL A 126 11.05 7.09 -7.10
CA VAL A 126 11.44 7.18 -8.52
C VAL A 126 10.51 8.12 -9.27
N ASP A 127 9.19 8.02 -9.04
CA ASP A 127 8.21 8.89 -9.68
C ASP A 127 8.42 10.36 -9.30
N ILE A 128 8.62 10.66 -8.01
CA ILE A 128 8.94 12.02 -7.55
C ILE A 128 10.18 12.55 -8.27
N ALA A 129 11.26 11.77 -8.37
CA ALA A 129 12.48 12.19 -9.05
C ALA A 129 12.24 12.47 -10.55
N VAL A 130 11.44 11.65 -11.23
CA VAL A 130 11.07 11.83 -12.63
C VAL A 130 10.23 13.09 -12.82
N GLN A 131 9.22 13.32 -11.96
CA GLN A 131 8.34 14.49 -12.04
C GLN A 131 9.11 15.80 -11.78
N LEU A 132 10.01 15.80 -10.80
CA LEU A 132 10.85 16.97 -10.52
C LEU A 132 11.80 17.31 -11.67
N ARG A 133 12.42 16.30 -12.29
CA ARG A 133 13.26 16.50 -13.49
C ARG A 133 12.47 17.05 -14.68
N ARG A 134 11.21 16.63 -14.83
CA ARG A 134 10.33 17.14 -15.90
C ARG A 134 9.91 18.59 -15.66
N LYS A 135 9.73 18.99 -14.40
CA LYS A 135 9.39 20.37 -14.04
C LYS A 135 10.58 21.32 -14.23
N ALA A 136 11.82 20.83 -14.13
CA ALA A 136 13.04 21.61 -14.27
C ALA A 136 13.44 21.85 -15.75
N LYS A 137 12.86 21.11 -16.72
CA LYS A 137 13.03 21.31 -18.16
C LYS A 137 11.92 22.18 -18.75
#